data_a9c90c792b6b9cade1baa4e836abcb55
#
_entry.id   a9c90c792b6b9cade1baa4e836abcb55
#
_cell.length_a   1.000
_cell.length_b   1.000
_cell.length_c   1.000
_cell.angle_alpha   90.00
_cell.angle_beta   90.00
_cell.angle_gamma   90.00
#
_symmetry.space_group_name_H-M   'P 1'
#
loop_
_entity.id
_entity.type
_entity.pdbx_description
1 polymer ?
#
loop_
_entity_poly.entity_id
_entity_poly.type
_entity_poly.pdbx_seq_one_letter_code
_entity_poly.pdbx_strand_id
1 'polypeptide(L)'
;MKILILTIATNKYIQFVERLYDNIEDKFLNGHEIQGLLFTEHDVETSDNIKVSQIDNEPWAMPTLKRFNYFVKEKDYISQFDYCYYFDVDMGIVSEVGDEVLSDLVATMHPYQSFYPKEQRTYDRNPKSLAYVPPGEEGELYYAGGFNGGSTKRFMEMAEVLADRVTKDLENDVIALWHDESQMNRYLIDNPPTLSLTPSYCFAEEQMYNSEYPYDAKIIALKKDHNELRS
;
A
#
# COMPACT_ATOMS: atom_id res chain seq x y z
N MET A 1 18.95 -10.63 -3.81
CA MET A 1 18.24 -9.58 -4.60
C MET A 1 18.25 -8.32 -3.78
N LYS A 2 18.09 -7.16 -4.43
CA LYS A 2 17.91 -5.86 -3.76
C LYS A 2 16.42 -5.53 -3.69
N ILE A 3 15.93 -5.27 -2.51
CA ILE A 3 14.52 -5.02 -2.23
C ILE A 3 14.35 -3.65 -1.60
N LEU A 4 13.42 -2.86 -2.09
CA LEU A 4 13.10 -1.56 -1.55
C LEU A 4 11.73 -1.58 -0.85
N ILE A 5 11.69 -1.06 0.36
CA ILE A 5 10.46 -0.84 1.10
C ILE A 5 10.05 0.63 0.98
N LEU A 6 8.86 0.87 0.47
CA LEU A 6 8.26 2.19 0.30
C LEU A 6 7.28 2.43 1.45
N THR A 7 7.41 3.55 2.13
CA THR A 7 6.57 3.89 3.29
C THR A 7 6.30 5.39 3.31
N ILE A 8 5.08 5.79 3.66
CA ILE A 8 4.67 7.18 3.85
C ILE A 8 4.30 7.36 5.31
N ALA A 9 4.91 8.34 5.98
CA ALA A 9 4.65 8.65 7.38
C ALA A 9 4.54 10.17 7.57
N THR A 10 3.31 10.67 7.65
CA THR A 10 3.00 12.09 7.88
C THR A 10 2.37 12.30 9.25
N ASN A 11 2.45 13.52 9.76
CA ASN A 11 1.89 13.88 11.07
C ASN A 11 2.38 12.90 12.16
N LYS A 12 1.50 12.49 13.07
CA LYS A 12 1.85 11.56 14.17
C LYS A 12 2.09 10.11 13.71
N TYR A 13 1.85 9.77 12.44
CA TYR A 13 2.19 8.45 11.91
C TYR A 13 3.70 8.18 11.89
N ILE A 14 4.52 9.21 11.97
CA ILE A 14 5.98 9.08 12.08
C ILE A 14 6.41 8.16 13.24
N GLN A 15 5.63 8.09 14.33
CA GLN A 15 5.89 7.23 15.48
C GLN A 15 5.92 5.73 15.18
N PHE A 16 5.35 5.28 14.06
CA PHE A 16 5.30 3.87 13.69
C PHE A 16 6.50 3.42 12.85
N VAL A 17 7.32 4.35 12.35
CA VAL A 17 8.42 4.08 11.41
C VAL A 17 9.42 3.10 12.01
N GLU A 18 9.97 3.39 13.20
CA GLU A 18 10.96 2.54 13.86
C GLU A 18 10.43 1.11 14.01
N ARG A 19 9.24 0.95 14.58
CA ARG A 19 8.62 -0.37 14.77
C ARG A 19 8.44 -1.14 13.46
N LEU A 20 8.00 -0.46 12.38
CA LEU A 20 7.80 -1.12 11.09
C LEU A 20 9.13 -1.64 10.55
N TYR A 21 10.18 -0.81 10.55
CA TYR A 21 11.48 -1.20 10.02
C TYR A 21 12.17 -2.28 10.87
N ASP A 22 12.02 -2.26 12.20
CA ASP A 22 12.47 -3.36 13.08
C ASP A 22 11.77 -4.68 12.72
N ASN A 23 10.47 -4.64 12.44
CA ASN A 23 9.74 -5.84 12.03
C ASN A 23 10.16 -6.34 10.64
N ILE A 24 10.48 -5.42 9.71
CA ILE A 24 10.96 -5.76 8.37
C ILE A 24 12.33 -6.45 8.49
N GLU A 25 13.25 -5.89 9.25
CA GLU A 25 14.59 -6.47 9.46
C GLU A 25 14.52 -7.87 10.10
N ASP A 26 13.58 -8.07 11.03
CA ASP A 26 13.43 -9.34 11.76
C ASP A 26 12.72 -10.43 10.93
N LYS A 27 11.71 -10.07 10.11
CA LYS A 27 10.74 -11.05 9.60
C LYS A 27 10.40 -10.97 8.11
N PHE A 28 10.92 -9.97 7.36
CA PHE A 28 10.52 -9.80 5.97
C PHE A 28 11.66 -10.11 5.00
N LEU A 29 11.45 -11.09 4.12
CA LEU A 29 12.38 -11.48 3.05
C LEU A 29 13.83 -11.65 3.54
N ASN A 30 14.01 -12.32 4.67
CA ASN A 30 15.31 -12.59 5.26
C ASN A 30 16.23 -13.30 4.26
N GLY A 31 17.49 -12.85 4.18
CA GLY A 31 18.47 -13.32 3.20
C GLY A 31 18.59 -12.46 1.93
N HIS A 32 17.79 -11.38 1.83
CA HIS A 32 17.90 -10.37 0.78
C HIS A 32 18.49 -9.05 1.32
N GLU A 33 19.00 -8.21 0.42
CA GLU A 33 19.43 -6.85 0.76
C GLU A 33 18.21 -5.94 0.77
N ILE A 34 17.81 -5.44 1.96
CA ILE A 34 16.62 -4.61 2.12
C ILE A 34 17.04 -3.18 2.43
N GLN A 35 16.45 -2.22 1.72
CA GLN A 35 16.57 -0.79 1.98
C GLN A 35 15.17 -0.17 2.09
N GLY A 36 15.08 0.96 2.80
CA GLY A 36 13.87 1.75 2.95
C GLY A 36 13.90 3.04 2.15
N LEU A 37 12.71 3.47 1.69
CA LEU A 37 12.46 4.82 1.18
C LEU A 37 11.25 5.37 1.93
N LEU A 38 11.51 6.28 2.86
CA LEU A 38 10.52 6.92 3.71
C LEU A 38 10.14 8.29 3.12
N PHE A 39 8.87 8.48 2.81
CA PHE A 39 8.29 9.76 2.43
C PHE A 39 7.68 10.42 3.67
N THR A 40 8.14 11.60 4.04
CA THR A 40 7.69 12.32 5.23
C THR A 40 7.94 13.82 5.11
N GLU A 41 7.15 14.63 5.81
CA GLU A 41 7.41 16.06 5.98
C GLU A 41 8.33 16.36 7.17
N HIS A 42 8.62 15.35 7.99
CA HIS A 42 9.46 15.51 9.15
C HIS A 42 10.96 15.51 8.80
N ASP A 43 11.73 16.33 9.49
CA ASP A 43 13.19 16.23 9.49
C ASP A 43 13.60 15.17 10.53
N VAL A 44 13.89 13.97 10.04
CA VAL A 44 14.18 12.80 10.89
C VAL A 44 15.51 12.18 10.53
N GLU A 45 16.27 11.80 11.55
CA GLU A 45 17.42 10.92 11.39
C GLU A 45 16.94 9.47 11.33
N THR A 46 17.42 8.74 10.33
CA THR A 46 17.12 7.33 10.13
C THR A 46 18.40 6.51 10.08
N SER A 47 18.29 5.19 10.13
CA SER A 47 19.43 4.28 9.90
C SER A 47 19.94 4.39 8.45
N ASP A 48 21.22 4.05 8.23
CA ASP A 48 21.90 4.19 6.94
C ASP A 48 21.22 3.45 5.79
N ASN A 49 20.38 2.46 6.09
CA ASN A 49 19.61 1.70 5.10
C ASN A 49 18.23 2.30 4.76
N ILE A 50 17.87 3.45 5.34
CA ILE A 50 16.61 4.15 5.06
C ILE A 50 16.90 5.53 4.46
N LYS A 51 16.58 5.70 3.19
CA LYS A 51 16.59 7.02 2.53
C LYS A 51 15.32 7.77 2.88
N VAL A 52 15.44 9.04 3.25
CA VAL A 52 14.31 9.95 3.43
C VAL A 52 14.08 10.78 2.18
N SER A 53 12.85 10.81 1.69
CA SER A 53 12.39 11.72 0.64
C SER A 53 11.38 12.70 1.23
N GLN A 54 11.72 13.99 1.20
CA GLN A 54 10.87 15.04 1.76
C GLN A 54 9.63 15.26 0.90
N ILE A 55 8.48 15.32 1.55
CA ILE A 55 7.18 15.67 0.95
C ILE A 55 6.56 16.85 1.69
N ASP A 56 5.60 17.51 1.07
CA ASP A 56 4.87 18.60 1.70
C ASP A 56 3.93 18.08 2.80
N ASN A 57 3.75 18.87 3.87
CA ASN A 57 2.71 18.62 4.86
C ASN A 57 1.35 18.98 4.27
N GLU A 58 0.59 17.98 3.89
CA GLU A 58 -0.75 18.14 3.31
C GLU A 58 -1.80 17.53 4.24
N PRO A 59 -3.04 18.09 4.25
CA PRO A 59 -4.11 17.53 5.06
C PRO A 59 -4.49 16.12 4.59
N TRP A 60 -5.03 15.33 5.50
CA TRP A 60 -5.66 14.06 5.16
C TRP A 60 -6.80 14.31 4.11
N ALA A 61 -6.91 13.56 3.02
CA ALA A 61 -6.20 12.30 2.68
C ALA A 61 -5.14 12.46 1.58
N MET A 62 -4.58 13.67 1.40
CA MET A 62 -3.65 13.93 0.29
C MET A 62 -2.42 13.03 0.30
N PRO A 63 -1.74 12.77 1.45
CA PRO A 63 -0.58 11.89 1.45
C PRO A 63 -0.88 10.48 0.94
N THR A 64 -2.04 9.93 1.31
CA THR A 64 -2.48 8.61 0.83
C THR A 64 -2.87 8.66 -0.65
N LEU A 65 -3.68 9.63 -1.05
CA LEU A 65 -4.13 9.79 -2.45
C LEU A 65 -2.95 9.93 -3.41
N LYS A 66 -1.92 10.72 -3.02
CA LYS A 66 -0.76 11.06 -3.85
C LYS A 66 0.40 10.05 -3.74
N ARG A 67 0.24 8.92 -3.07
CA ARG A 67 1.36 7.98 -2.83
C ARG A 67 2.11 7.61 -4.11
N PHE A 68 1.40 7.31 -5.18
CA PHE A 68 2.01 6.94 -6.46
C PHE A 68 2.73 8.12 -7.13
N ASN A 69 2.28 9.35 -6.92
CA ASN A 69 2.98 10.54 -7.38
C ASN A 69 4.35 10.70 -6.68
N TYR A 70 4.43 10.37 -5.37
CA TYR A 70 5.70 10.36 -4.64
C TYR A 70 6.64 9.28 -5.17
N PHE A 71 6.14 8.08 -5.47
CA PHE A 71 6.96 7.01 -6.05
C PHE A 71 7.51 7.39 -7.42
N VAL A 72 6.70 8.01 -8.26
CA VAL A 72 7.14 8.47 -9.60
C VAL A 72 8.22 9.54 -9.51
N LYS A 73 8.19 10.45 -8.52
CA LYS A 73 9.27 11.43 -8.27
C LYS A 73 10.61 10.77 -7.97
N GLU A 74 10.60 9.63 -7.30
CA GLU A 74 11.80 8.87 -6.91
C GLU A 74 12.10 7.70 -7.86
N LYS A 75 11.50 7.67 -9.05
CA LYS A 75 11.60 6.55 -10.01
C LYS A 75 13.04 6.12 -10.28
N ASP A 76 13.96 7.05 -10.47
CA ASP A 76 15.37 6.75 -10.78
C ASP A 76 16.06 6.01 -9.62
N TYR A 77 15.72 6.34 -8.39
CA TYR A 77 16.22 5.64 -7.22
C TYR A 77 15.54 4.27 -7.07
N ILE A 78 14.22 4.20 -7.15
CA ILE A 78 13.44 2.97 -7.03
C ILE A 78 13.88 1.95 -8.08
N SER A 79 14.19 2.39 -9.31
CA SER A 79 14.61 1.52 -10.43
C SER A 79 15.96 0.82 -10.22
N GLN A 80 16.70 1.12 -9.14
CA GLN A 80 17.96 0.45 -8.81
C GLN A 80 17.76 -0.89 -8.06
N PHE A 81 16.51 -1.20 -7.71
CA PHE A 81 16.13 -2.39 -6.94
C PHE A 81 15.43 -3.43 -7.83
N ASP A 82 15.56 -4.70 -7.47
CA ASP A 82 14.91 -5.80 -8.19
C ASP A 82 13.41 -5.85 -7.90
N TYR A 83 13.06 -5.65 -6.62
CA TYR A 83 11.69 -5.65 -6.12
C TYR A 83 11.43 -4.41 -5.28
N CYS A 84 10.18 -3.95 -5.25
CA CYS A 84 9.73 -2.95 -4.30
C CYS A 84 8.36 -3.31 -3.71
N TYR A 85 8.19 -3.02 -2.42
CA TYR A 85 6.95 -3.24 -1.68
C TYR A 85 6.56 -2.00 -0.92
N TYR A 86 5.29 -1.66 -0.99
CA TYR A 86 4.69 -0.62 -0.17
C TYR A 86 4.09 -1.22 1.09
N PHE A 87 4.34 -0.57 2.21
CA PHE A 87 3.68 -0.80 3.49
C PHE A 87 3.05 0.50 3.99
N ASP A 88 1.77 0.45 4.39
CA ASP A 88 1.28 1.48 5.30
C ASP A 88 2.12 1.45 6.57
N VAL A 89 2.57 2.64 7.05
CA VAL A 89 3.53 2.73 8.15
C VAL A 89 3.01 2.14 9.46
N ASP A 90 1.70 2.09 9.61
CA ASP A 90 0.99 1.55 10.77
C ASP A 90 0.66 0.05 10.63
N MET A 91 1.47 -0.67 9.89
CA MET A 91 1.45 -2.13 9.84
C MET A 91 2.50 -2.76 10.76
N GLY A 92 2.30 -4.02 11.09
CA GLY A 92 3.26 -4.82 11.85
C GLY A 92 3.38 -6.22 11.27
N ILE A 93 4.60 -6.80 11.29
CA ILE A 93 4.84 -8.17 10.81
C ILE A 93 4.90 -9.09 12.02
N VAL A 94 3.96 -10.02 12.11
CA VAL A 94 3.81 -10.92 13.28
C VAL A 94 4.33 -12.34 13.03
N SER A 95 4.49 -12.73 11.76
CA SER A 95 5.06 -14.01 11.35
C SER A 95 6.01 -13.80 10.17
N GLU A 96 6.95 -14.72 9.97
CA GLU A 96 7.88 -14.66 8.83
C GLU A 96 7.15 -14.54 7.50
N VAL A 97 7.66 -13.64 6.66
CA VAL A 97 7.28 -13.43 5.27
C VAL A 97 8.52 -13.64 4.41
N GLY A 98 8.56 -14.75 3.69
CA GLY A 98 9.69 -15.15 2.85
C GLY A 98 9.43 -14.94 1.37
N ASP A 99 10.08 -15.75 0.54
CA ASP A 99 10.05 -15.67 -0.92
C ASP A 99 8.65 -15.91 -1.54
N GLU A 100 7.67 -16.35 -0.75
CA GLU A 100 6.29 -16.54 -1.22
C GLU A 100 5.62 -15.26 -1.70
N VAL A 101 6.18 -14.08 -1.38
CA VAL A 101 5.66 -12.79 -1.88
C VAL A 101 6.37 -12.30 -3.15
N LEU A 102 7.41 -13.02 -3.63
CA LEU A 102 8.16 -12.62 -4.83
C LEU A 102 7.37 -12.95 -6.10
N SER A 103 6.89 -11.93 -6.78
CA SER A 103 6.18 -12.06 -8.06
C SER A 103 6.22 -10.72 -8.81
N ASP A 104 5.80 -10.70 -10.08
CA ASP A 104 5.85 -9.49 -10.91
C ASP A 104 4.94 -8.37 -10.42
N LEU A 105 3.71 -8.70 -10.03
CA LEU A 105 2.76 -7.76 -9.43
C LEU A 105 2.01 -8.45 -8.31
N VAL A 106 2.14 -7.90 -7.11
CA VAL A 106 1.61 -8.47 -5.87
C VAL A 106 0.57 -7.51 -5.29
N ALA A 107 -0.61 -8.03 -4.99
CA ALA A 107 -1.65 -7.29 -4.28
C ALA A 107 -2.29 -8.18 -3.21
N THR A 108 -2.68 -7.59 -2.10
CA THR A 108 -3.27 -8.30 -0.96
C THR A 108 -4.79 -8.16 -0.97
N MET A 109 -5.50 -9.27 -0.88
CA MET A 109 -6.96 -9.28 -0.77
C MET A 109 -7.41 -8.50 0.47
N HIS A 110 -8.41 -7.64 0.29
CA HIS A 110 -8.91 -6.81 1.38
C HIS A 110 -9.58 -7.66 2.47
N PRO A 111 -9.24 -7.49 3.76
CA PRO A 111 -9.66 -8.37 4.85
C PRO A 111 -11.17 -8.43 5.10
N TYR A 112 -11.92 -7.43 4.67
CA TYR A 112 -13.38 -7.40 4.79
C TYR A 112 -14.08 -7.52 3.44
N GLN A 113 -13.66 -6.77 2.42
CA GLN A 113 -14.31 -6.74 1.10
C GLN A 113 -14.27 -8.09 0.38
N SER A 114 -13.25 -8.91 0.68
CA SER A 114 -13.09 -10.25 0.09
C SER A 114 -14.24 -11.21 0.43
N PHE A 115 -14.96 -10.95 1.52
CA PHE A 115 -16.10 -11.78 1.96
C PHE A 115 -17.45 -11.30 1.39
N TYR A 116 -17.48 -10.13 0.79
CA TYR A 116 -18.71 -9.63 0.16
C TYR A 116 -18.85 -10.13 -1.30
N PRO A 117 -20.08 -10.38 -1.75
CA PRO A 117 -20.37 -10.49 -3.18
C PRO A 117 -19.77 -9.28 -3.93
N LYS A 118 -19.26 -9.50 -5.14
CA LYS A 118 -18.51 -8.45 -5.85
C LYS A 118 -19.31 -7.17 -6.09
N GLU A 119 -20.63 -7.31 -6.26
CA GLU A 119 -21.57 -6.20 -6.47
C GLU A 119 -21.78 -5.33 -5.21
N GLN A 120 -21.41 -5.85 -4.04
CA GLN A 120 -21.54 -5.16 -2.75
C GLN A 120 -20.22 -4.52 -2.30
N ARG A 121 -19.12 -4.76 -3.01
CA ARG A 121 -17.81 -4.17 -2.71
C ARG A 121 -17.83 -2.69 -3.00
N THR A 122 -17.03 -1.93 -2.22
CA THR A 122 -17.04 -0.47 -2.24
C THR A 122 -16.16 0.13 -3.34
N TYR A 123 -16.40 -0.28 -4.58
CA TYR A 123 -15.78 0.36 -5.74
C TYR A 123 -16.23 1.81 -5.91
N ASP A 124 -15.38 2.65 -6.48
CA ASP A 124 -15.77 4.02 -6.82
C ASP A 124 -16.85 4.02 -7.90
N ARG A 125 -17.98 4.66 -7.60
CA ARG A 125 -19.16 4.75 -8.49
C ARG A 125 -19.36 6.17 -9.04
N ASN A 126 -18.39 7.08 -8.82
CA ASN A 126 -18.42 8.41 -9.39
C ASN A 126 -17.93 8.38 -10.86
N PRO A 127 -18.81 8.61 -11.85
CA PRO A 127 -18.41 8.52 -13.26
C PRO A 127 -17.44 9.65 -13.71
N LYS A 128 -17.16 10.63 -12.85
CA LYS A 128 -16.16 11.66 -13.10
C LYS A 128 -14.75 11.23 -12.67
N SER A 129 -14.64 10.22 -11.78
CA SER A 129 -13.35 9.70 -11.32
C SER A 129 -12.76 8.73 -12.33
N LEU A 130 -11.44 8.76 -12.49
CA LEU A 130 -10.70 7.74 -13.25
C LEU A 130 -10.58 6.40 -12.50
N ALA A 131 -11.02 6.37 -11.24
CA ALA A 131 -11.21 5.14 -10.48
C ALA A 131 -12.60 4.51 -10.66
N TYR A 132 -13.46 5.10 -11.50
CA TYR A 132 -14.83 4.64 -11.70
C TYR A 132 -14.90 3.19 -12.19
N VAL A 133 -15.69 2.39 -11.51
CA VAL A 133 -16.03 1.02 -11.92
C VAL A 133 -17.55 0.97 -12.16
N PRO A 134 -18.00 0.76 -13.41
CA PRO A 134 -19.42 0.61 -13.71
C PRO A 134 -20.03 -0.60 -12.98
N PRO A 135 -21.32 -0.56 -12.60
CA PRO A 135 -22.03 -1.74 -12.12
C PRO A 135 -21.96 -2.89 -13.14
N GLY A 136 -21.56 -4.08 -12.68
CA GLY A 136 -21.39 -5.27 -13.52
C GLY A 136 -19.96 -5.46 -14.06
N GLU A 137 -19.05 -4.49 -13.84
CA GLU A 137 -17.63 -4.56 -14.22
C GLU A 137 -16.69 -4.74 -13.02
N GLU A 138 -17.24 -5.17 -11.89
CA GLU A 138 -16.46 -5.44 -10.68
C GLU A 138 -15.44 -6.57 -10.90
N GLY A 139 -14.24 -6.39 -10.33
CA GLY A 139 -13.22 -7.44 -10.33
C GLY A 139 -13.61 -8.65 -9.48
N GLU A 140 -13.02 -9.80 -9.81
CA GLU A 140 -13.23 -11.04 -9.03
C GLU A 140 -12.71 -10.89 -7.59
N LEU A 141 -11.68 -10.10 -7.38
CA LEU A 141 -11.12 -9.78 -6.06
C LEU A 141 -11.10 -8.26 -5.85
N TYR A 142 -11.10 -7.86 -4.58
CA TYR A 142 -10.89 -6.47 -4.14
C TYR A 142 -9.65 -6.44 -3.25
N TYR A 143 -8.73 -5.51 -3.51
CA TYR A 143 -7.43 -5.46 -2.88
C TYR A 143 -7.30 -4.30 -1.91
N ALA A 144 -6.63 -4.54 -0.79
CA ALA A 144 -6.29 -3.53 0.21
C ALA A 144 -5.09 -2.69 -0.23
N GLY A 145 -5.10 -1.41 0.13
CA GLY A 145 -4.01 -0.48 -0.15
C GLY A 145 -2.76 -0.69 0.71
N GLY A 146 -2.88 -1.35 1.87
CA GLY A 146 -1.86 -1.34 2.91
C GLY A 146 -0.58 -2.12 2.61
N PHE A 147 -0.67 -3.23 1.87
CA PHE A 147 0.50 -4.01 1.45
C PHE A 147 0.35 -4.48 0.01
N ASN A 148 1.26 -4.02 -0.85
CA ASN A 148 1.33 -4.38 -2.26
C ASN A 148 2.75 -4.15 -2.81
N GLY A 149 3.09 -4.71 -3.97
CA GLY A 149 4.43 -4.58 -4.53
C GLY A 149 4.67 -5.46 -5.74
N GLY A 150 5.93 -5.92 -5.89
CA GLY A 150 6.34 -6.84 -6.93
C GLY A 150 7.70 -6.50 -7.54
N SER A 151 7.98 -7.03 -8.73
CA SER A 151 9.17 -6.60 -9.48
C SER A 151 9.10 -5.09 -9.68
N THR A 152 10.20 -4.39 -9.43
CA THR A 152 10.25 -2.93 -9.49
C THR A 152 9.73 -2.39 -10.81
N LYS A 153 10.07 -3.06 -11.92
CA LYS A 153 9.58 -2.68 -13.25
C LYS A 153 8.05 -2.68 -13.31
N ARG A 154 7.42 -3.79 -12.92
CA ARG A 154 5.97 -3.94 -13.06
C ARG A 154 5.19 -3.08 -12.08
N PHE A 155 5.72 -2.93 -10.86
CA PHE A 155 5.14 -2.03 -9.86
C PHE A 155 5.19 -0.56 -10.32
N MET A 156 6.32 -0.11 -10.89
CA MET A 156 6.45 1.27 -11.38
C MET A 156 5.60 1.54 -12.62
N GLU A 157 5.40 0.56 -13.51
CA GLU A 157 4.42 0.68 -14.60
C GLU A 157 2.99 0.96 -14.07
N MET A 158 2.58 0.27 -13.02
CA MET A 158 1.31 0.55 -12.32
C MET A 158 1.34 1.95 -11.69
N ALA A 159 2.39 2.27 -10.94
CA ALA A 159 2.51 3.53 -10.21
C ALA A 159 2.41 4.76 -11.14
N GLU A 160 3.01 4.71 -12.31
CA GLU A 160 2.93 5.79 -13.31
C GLU A 160 1.50 6.01 -13.82
N VAL A 161 0.76 4.93 -14.09
CA VAL A 161 -0.64 5.02 -14.51
C VAL A 161 -1.51 5.60 -13.39
N LEU A 162 -1.30 5.16 -12.14
CA LEU A 162 -2.09 5.62 -11.01
C LEU A 162 -1.77 7.07 -10.65
N ALA A 163 -0.50 7.49 -10.71
CA ALA A 163 -0.08 8.88 -10.51
C ALA A 163 -0.72 9.82 -11.54
N ASP A 164 -0.74 9.43 -12.83
CA ASP A 164 -1.39 10.20 -13.90
C ASP A 164 -2.91 10.34 -13.66
N ARG A 165 -3.58 9.23 -13.27
CA ARG A 165 -5.02 9.26 -12.95
C ARG A 165 -5.33 10.17 -11.77
N VAL A 166 -4.58 10.06 -10.67
CA VAL A 166 -4.75 10.92 -9.49
C VAL A 166 -4.54 12.39 -9.84
N THR A 167 -3.51 12.70 -10.63
CA THR A 167 -3.25 14.07 -11.07
C THR A 167 -4.42 14.64 -11.87
N LYS A 168 -4.93 13.88 -12.85
CA LYS A 168 -6.08 14.29 -13.67
C LYS A 168 -7.38 14.42 -12.87
N ASP A 169 -7.63 13.52 -11.93
CA ASP A 169 -8.79 13.62 -11.05
C ASP A 169 -8.73 14.89 -10.21
N LEU A 170 -7.57 15.21 -9.61
CA LEU A 170 -7.34 16.42 -8.83
C LEU A 170 -7.48 17.71 -9.66
N GLU A 171 -7.02 17.72 -10.91
CA GLU A 171 -7.21 18.85 -11.84
C GLU A 171 -8.69 19.12 -12.15
N ASN A 172 -9.56 18.14 -11.94
CA ASN A 172 -11.00 18.21 -12.13
C ASN A 172 -11.80 18.27 -10.81
N ASP A 173 -11.15 18.56 -9.69
CA ASP A 173 -11.74 18.58 -8.35
C ASP A 173 -12.43 17.24 -7.96
N VAL A 174 -11.86 16.11 -8.41
CA VAL A 174 -12.34 14.77 -8.11
C VAL A 174 -11.39 14.07 -7.16
N ILE A 175 -11.94 13.49 -6.09
CA ILE A 175 -11.24 12.61 -5.16
C ILE A 175 -11.96 11.27 -5.18
N ALA A 176 -11.22 10.20 -5.48
CA ALA A 176 -11.74 8.85 -5.50
C ALA A 176 -12.19 8.41 -4.09
N LEU A 177 -13.24 7.58 -4.01
CA LEU A 177 -13.93 7.19 -2.77
C LEU A 177 -12.99 6.70 -1.66
N TRP A 178 -12.09 5.77 -1.99
CA TRP A 178 -11.03 5.24 -1.11
C TRP A 178 -9.64 5.63 -1.62
N HIS A 179 -9.54 6.86 -2.12
CA HIS A 179 -8.30 7.49 -2.53
C HIS A 179 -7.49 6.62 -3.51
N ASP A 180 -6.25 6.30 -3.17
CA ASP A 180 -5.33 5.45 -3.91
C ASP A 180 -5.81 3.99 -4.06
N GLU A 181 -6.49 3.44 -3.05
CA GLU A 181 -7.06 2.08 -3.09
C GLU A 181 -8.12 1.95 -4.20
N SER A 182 -8.98 2.96 -4.38
CA SER A 182 -9.94 2.98 -5.50
C SER A 182 -9.24 3.01 -6.85
N GLN A 183 -8.20 3.83 -7.01
CA GLN A 183 -7.42 3.91 -8.24
C GLN A 183 -6.72 2.58 -8.54
N MET A 184 -6.12 1.96 -7.52
CA MET A 184 -5.44 0.66 -7.61
C MET A 184 -6.43 -0.45 -8.01
N ASN A 185 -7.58 -0.54 -7.34
CA ASN A 185 -8.59 -1.56 -7.65
C ASN A 185 -9.14 -1.42 -9.07
N ARG A 186 -9.37 -0.17 -9.56
CA ARG A 186 -9.77 0.05 -10.96
C ARG A 186 -8.68 -0.42 -11.94
N TYR A 187 -7.41 -0.19 -11.63
CA TYR A 187 -6.30 -0.66 -12.46
C TYR A 187 -6.21 -2.19 -12.49
N LEU A 188 -6.33 -2.82 -11.33
CA LEU A 188 -6.17 -4.26 -11.17
C LEU A 188 -7.31 -5.10 -11.79
N ILE A 189 -8.46 -4.50 -12.09
CA ILE A 189 -9.51 -5.15 -12.89
C ILE A 189 -8.99 -5.45 -14.31
N ASP A 190 -8.33 -4.48 -14.94
CA ASP A 190 -7.82 -4.63 -16.31
C ASP A 190 -6.42 -5.28 -16.35
N ASN A 191 -5.68 -5.19 -15.26
CA ASN A 191 -4.29 -5.66 -15.11
C ASN A 191 -4.16 -6.50 -13.84
N PRO A 192 -4.71 -7.71 -13.80
CA PRO A 192 -4.73 -8.52 -12.60
C PRO A 192 -3.30 -8.79 -12.08
N PRO A 193 -3.09 -8.83 -10.75
CA PRO A 193 -1.80 -9.15 -10.17
C PRO A 193 -1.39 -10.57 -10.54
N THR A 194 -0.09 -10.80 -10.67
CA THR A 194 0.47 -12.14 -10.87
C THR A 194 0.43 -12.98 -9.60
N LEU A 195 0.32 -12.31 -8.44
CA LEU A 195 0.13 -12.94 -7.14
C LEU A 195 -0.89 -12.17 -6.31
N SER A 196 -2.01 -12.82 -6.00
CA SER A 196 -3.00 -12.33 -5.04
C SER A 196 -2.76 -12.98 -3.68
N LEU A 197 -2.25 -12.21 -2.73
CA LEU A 197 -2.06 -12.65 -1.36
C LEU A 197 -3.39 -12.67 -0.61
N THR A 198 -3.53 -13.62 0.30
CA THR A 198 -4.70 -13.71 1.18
C THR A 198 -4.75 -12.56 2.18
N PRO A 199 -5.86 -12.33 2.88
CA PRO A 199 -5.95 -11.36 3.98
C PRO A 199 -4.94 -11.54 5.12
N SER A 200 -4.20 -12.66 5.16
CA SER A 200 -3.08 -12.86 6.09
C SER A 200 -2.02 -11.75 6.03
N TYR A 201 -1.88 -11.10 4.88
CA TYR A 201 -0.87 -10.06 4.61
C TYR A 201 -1.42 -8.61 4.74
N CYS A 202 -2.68 -8.44 5.13
CA CYS A 202 -3.27 -7.17 5.55
C CYS A 202 -4.36 -7.45 6.58
N PHE A 203 -3.99 -8.18 7.60
CA PHE A 203 -4.89 -8.70 8.64
C PHE A 203 -5.27 -7.59 9.62
N ALA A 204 -6.55 -7.39 9.88
CA ALA A 204 -6.98 -6.41 10.88
C ALA A 204 -6.64 -6.90 12.30
N GLU A 205 -5.88 -6.13 13.07
CA GLU A 205 -5.43 -6.52 14.41
C GLU A 205 -6.58 -6.97 15.33
N GLU A 206 -7.73 -6.32 15.24
CA GLU A 206 -8.92 -6.69 16.03
C GLU A 206 -9.47 -8.09 15.71
N GLN A 207 -9.12 -8.67 14.58
CA GLN A 207 -9.51 -10.02 14.20
C GLN A 207 -8.56 -11.11 14.72
N MET A 208 -7.41 -10.76 15.31
CA MET A 208 -6.41 -11.74 15.77
C MET A 208 -6.93 -12.76 16.78
N TYR A 209 -7.98 -12.41 17.51
CA TYR A 209 -8.61 -13.30 18.51
C TYR A 209 -9.96 -13.88 18.04
N ASN A 210 -10.32 -13.65 16.78
CA ASN A 210 -11.53 -14.19 16.18
C ASN A 210 -11.25 -15.57 15.55
N SER A 211 -11.57 -16.64 16.25
CA SER A 211 -11.36 -18.01 15.78
C SER A 211 -12.20 -18.40 14.55
N GLU A 212 -13.19 -17.59 14.18
CA GLU A 212 -14.00 -17.80 12.97
C GLU A 212 -13.38 -17.15 11.73
N TYR A 213 -12.36 -16.29 11.90
CA TYR A 213 -11.67 -15.67 10.77
C TYR A 213 -10.72 -16.70 10.13
N PRO A 214 -10.87 -17.00 8.83
CA PRO A 214 -10.28 -18.20 8.23
C PRO A 214 -8.79 -18.08 7.85
N TYR A 215 -8.11 -17.04 8.30
CA TYR A 215 -6.72 -16.76 7.97
C TYR A 215 -5.86 -16.55 9.22
N ASP A 216 -4.61 -16.98 9.15
CA ASP A 216 -3.59 -16.68 10.15
C ASP A 216 -2.87 -15.37 9.78
N ALA A 217 -2.62 -14.52 10.78
CA ALA A 217 -1.98 -13.24 10.56
C ALA A 217 -0.48 -13.40 10.24
N LYS A 218 -0.03 -12.75 9.18
CA LYS A 218 1.39 -12.55 8.86
C LYS A 218 1.77 -11.07 8.95
N ILE A 219 1.00 -10.20 8.31
CA ILE A 219 1.13 -8.74 8.37
C ILE A 219 -0.20 -8.19 8.86
N ILE A 220 -0.16 -7.39 9.93
CA ILE A 220 -1.35 -6.82 10.57
C ILE A 220 -1.44 -5.31 10.34
N ALA A 221 -2.65 -4.82 10.13
CA ALA A 221 -2.98 -3.40 10.22
C ALA A 221 -3.31 -3.08 11.68
N LEU A 222 -2.49 -2.24 12.33
CA LEU A 222 -2.59 -1.95 13.75
C LEU A 222 -3.88 -1.18 14.08
N LYS A 223 -4.53 -1.56 15.16
CA LYS A 223 -5.67 -0.80 15.71
C LYS A 223 -5.18 0.53 16.25
N LYS A 224 -5.85 1.62 15.86
CA LYS A 224 -5.47 2.99 16.22
C LYS A 224 -6.65 3.94 16.16
N ASP A 225 -6.52 5.08 16.83
CA ASP A 225 -7.45 6.21 16.67
C ASP A 225 -6.95 7.14 15.56
N HIS A 226 -7.58 7.06 14.41
CA HIS A 226 -7.24 7.90 13.26
C HIS A 226 -7.43 9.40 13.51
N ASN A 227 -8.39 9.81 14.36
CA ASN A 227 -8.63 11.22 14.64
C ASN A 227 -7.48 11.81 15.44
N GLU A 228 -6.94 11.04 16.39
CA GLU A 228 -5.77 11.45 17.17
C GLU A 228 -4.51 11.57 16.31
N LEU A 229 -4.33 10.65 15.36
CA LEU A 229 -3.12 10.60 14.52
C LEU A 229 -3.10 11.64 13.41
N ARG A 230 -4.27 12.10 12.96
CA ARG A 230 -4.44 13.05 11.85
C ARG A 230 -4.57 14.52 12.33
N SER A 231 -4.47 14.74 13.64
CA SER A 231 -4.61 16.06 14.27
C SER A 231 -3.27 16.79 14.44
#